data_fa3945844b78b8752114a3d72669eedb
#
_entry.id   fa3945844b78b8752114a3d72669eedb
#
_cell.length_a   1.000
_cell.length_b   1.000
_cell.length_c   1.000
_cell.angle_alpha   90.00
_cell.angle_beta   90.00
_cell.angle_gamma   90.00
#
_symmetry.space_group_name_H-M   'P 1'
#
loop_
_entity.id
_entity.type
_entity.pdbx_description
1 polymer ?
#
loop_
_entity_poly.entity_id
_entity_poly.type
_entity_poly.pdbx_seq_one_letter_code
_entity_poly.pdbx_strand_id
1 'polypeptide(L)'
;MRRCIVILVALLIGATAYAGGGVPGVRTEWGVVAGVHHPLAKFNMGSSTAELKANTGFAAGLHMGLRIVGILGIQPEIIYSYNKIALKDEKQKFNTEIKCNTLQVPLLVSLKAGLVRFNVGPVFTLMDNPTYLDRKGEKVMFGRLYPTVSYSAGVSVSLLRRLLIDARVGGGFKAVENCLSYDIAAEGEYIKTTMFNAQLKVGILF
;
A
#
# COMPACT_ATOMS: atom_id res chain seq x y z
N MET A 1 9.83 16.34 -4.49
CA MET A 1 9.60 15.04 -3.84
C MET A 1 9.76 13.84 -4.79
N ARG A 2 9.10 13.79 -5.97
CA ARG A 2 9.24 12.64 -6.92
C ARG A 2 10.69 12.33 -7.30
N ARG A 3 11.52 13.36 -7.57
CA ARG A 3 12.93 13.17 -7.95
C ARG A 3 13.79 12.57 -6.83
N CYS A 4 13.54 12.97 -5.57
CA CYS A 4 14.28 12.44 -4.41
C CYS A 4 13.96 10.96 -4.16
N ILE A 5 12.71 10.54 -4.38
CA ILE A 5 12.29 9.14 -4.21
C ILE A 5 12.91 8.26 -5.31
N VAL A 6 12.92 8.73 -6.56
CA VAL A 6 13.58 8.01 -7.66
C VAL A 6 15.08 7.85 -7.41
N ILE A 7 15.75 8.89 -6.91
CA ILE A 7 17.16 8.83 -6.55
C ILE A 7 17.39 7.86 -5.38
N LEU A 8 16.52 7.88 -4.36
CA LEU A 8 16.60 6.96 -3.23
C LEU A 8 16.43 5.49 -3.67
N VAL A 9 15.47 5.23 -4.54
CA VAL A 9 15.23 3.90 -5.12
C VAL A 9 16.42 3.47 -5.99
N ALA A 10 16.96 4.36 -6.83
CA ALA A 10 18.13 4.08 -7.65
C ALA A 10 19.38 3.83 -6.81
N LEU A 11 19.59 4.59 -5.72
CA LEU A 11 20.68 4.36 -4.76
C LEU A 11 20.54 3.03 -4.03
N LEU A 12 19.32 2.65 -3.63
CA LEU A 12 19.04 1.36 -3.02
C LEU A 12 19.32 0.20 -3.99
N ILE A 13 18.88 0.32 -5.24
CA ILE A 13 19.15 -0.67 -6.29
C ILE A 13 20.67 -0.76 -6.57
N GLY A 14 21.34 0.37 -6.66
CA GLY A 14 22.80 0.42 -6.86
C GLY A 14 23.58 -0.18 -5.68
N ALA A 15 23.17 0.09 -4.46
CA ALA A 15 23.77 -0.48 -3.25
C ALA A 15 23.63 -2.00 -3.18
N THR A 16 22.49 -2.55 -3.66
CA THR A 16 22.26 -4.00 -3.70
C THR A 16 23.11 -4.70 -4.78
N ALA A 17 23.27 -4.07 -5.93
CA ALA A 17 24.15 -4.58 -7.00
C ALA A 17 25.61 -4.62 -6.53
N TYR A 18 26.06 -3.65 -5.74
CA TYR A 18 27.40 -3.59 -5.17
C TYR A 18 27.61 -4.57 -4.01
N ALA A 19 26.57 -4.82 -3.20
CA ALA A 19 26.62 -5.76 -2.07
C ALA A 19 26.68 -7.23 -2.50
N GLY A 20 26.34 -7.55 -3.75
CA GLY A 20 26.57 -8.88 -4.35
C GLY A 20 28.06 -9.24 -4.48
N GLY A 21 28.96 -8.28 -4.33
CA GLY A 21 30.42 -8.42 -4.38
C GLY A 21 31.12 -8.74 -3.05
N GLY A 22 30.42 -9.31 -2.04
CA GLY A 22 31.10 -9.98 -0.93
C GLY A 22 31.49 -9.14 0.27
N VAL A 23 30.62 -8.18 0.70
CA VAL A 23 30.81 -7.61 2.04
C VAL A 23 30.49 -8.68 3.08
N PRO A 24 31.47 -9.11 3.91
CA PRO A 24 31.24 -10.12 4.93
C PRO A 24 30.09 -9.71 5.86
N GLY A 25 29.10 -10.59 6.03
CA GLY A 25 27.95 -10.35 6.92
C GLY A 25 26.73 -9.68 6.28
N VAL A 26 26.79 -9.23 5.04
CA VAL A 26 25.63 -8.69 4.30
C VAL A 26 25.08 -9.75 3.35
N ARG A 27 23.77 -10.02 3.45
CA ARG A 27 23.06 -10.91 2.54
C ARG A 27 21.95 -10.14 1.83
N THR A 28 21.88 -10.28 0.53
CA THR A 28 20.81 -9.73 -0.31
C THR A 28 19.81 -10.81 -0.65
N GLU A 29 18.55 -10.46 -0.69
CA GLU A 29 17.44 -11.31 -1.13
C GLU A 29 16.62 -10.51 -2.15
N TRP A 30 16.22 -11.15 -3.21
CA TRP A 30 15.31 -10.61 -4.20
C TRP A 30 14.14 -11.54 -4.38
N GLY A 31 13.00 -11.00 -4.73
CA GLY A 31 11.84 -11.84 -4.99
C GLY A 31 10.70 -11.06 -5.62
N VAL A 32 9.73 -11.84 -6.05
CA VAL A 32 8.42 -11.35 -6.49
C VAL A 32 7.39 -11.76 -5.47
N VAL A 33 6.44 -10.87 -5.18
CA VAL A 33 5.37 -11.10 -4.22
C VAL A 33 4.02 -10.81 -4.88
N ALA A 34 3.03 -11.61 -4.54
CA ALA A 34 1.65 -11.37 -4.94
C ALA A 34 0.70 -11.83 -3.82
N GLY A 35 -0.48 -11.23 -3.73
CA GLY A 35 -1.44 -11.60 -2.71
C GLY A 35 -2.69 -10.73 -2.70
N VAL A 36 -3.41 -10.82 -1.61
CA VAL A 36 -4.63 -10.07 -1.38
C VAL A 36 -4.37 -8.82 -0.57
N HIS A 37 -5.10 -7.78 -0.90
CA HIS A 37 -5.09 -6.48 -0.23
C HIS A 37 -6.52 -6.12 0.13
N HIS A 38 -6.77 -5.96 1.43
CA HIS A 38 -8.08 -5.56 1.93
C HIS A 38 -8.00 -4.19 2.60
N PRO A 39 -8.53 -3.14 1.97
CA PRO A 39 -8.60 -1.84 2.61
C PRO A 39 -9.70 -1.84 3.67
N LEU A 40 -9.37 -1.34 4.85
CA LEU A 40 -10.26 -1.10 5.97
C LEU A 40 -10.42 0.41 6.09
N ALA A 41 -11.28 0.99 5.27
CA ALA A 41 -11.47 2.43 5.23
C ALA A 41 -12.52 2.86 6.27
N LYS A 42 -12.18 3.87 7.06
CA LYS A 42 -13.16 4.64 7.84
C LYS A 42 -13.38 5.96 7.14
N PHE A 43 -14.62 6.17 6.69
CA PHE A 43 -15.05 7.40 6.05
C PHE A 43 -15.89 8.20 7.03
N ASN A 44 -15.53 9.44 7.24
CA ASN A 44 -16.33 10.39 7.98
C ASN A 44 -16.88 11.42 7.01
N MET A 45 -18.17 11.35 6.75
CA MET A 45 -18.87 12.12 5.73
C MET A 45 -19.79 13.21 6.31
N GLY A 46 -19.49 13.69 7.51
CA GLY A 46 -20.33 14.72 8.16
C GLY A 46 -21.80 14.29 8.26
N SER A 47 -22.71 14.98 7.53
CA SER A 47 -24.15 14.71 7.51
C SER A 47 -24.61 13.75 6.40
N SER A 48 -23.71 13.24 5.57
CA SER A 48 -24.03 12.36 4.44
C SER A 48 -24.38 10.94 4.89
N THR A 49 -25.40 10.34 4.27
CA THR A 49 -25.87 8.97 4.51
C THR A 49 -25.27 7.93 3.59
N ALA A 50 -24.21 8.27 2.85
CA ALA A 50 -23.58 7.36 1.93
C ALA A 50 -22.73 6.30 2.66
N GLU A 51 -22.93 5.04 2.31
CA GLU A 51 -22.13 3.91 2.79
C GLU A 51 -21.01 3.58 1.79
N LEU A 52 -19.79 3.45 2.30
CA LEU A 52 -18.63 3.03 1.55
C LEU A 52 -18.18 1.66 2.04
N LYS A 53 -18.27 0.67 1.18
CA LYS A 53 -17.84 -0.70 1.46
C LYS A 53 -16.59 -1.04 0.64
N ALA A 54 -15.49 -1.25 1.34
CA ALA A 54 -14.25 -1.68 0.71
C ALA A 54 -14.30 -3.16 0.32
N ASN A 55 -13.91 -3.47 -0.90
CA ASN A 55 -13.79 -4.83 -1.39
C ASN A 55 -12.31 -5.26 -1.37
N THR A 56 -12.08 -6.55 -1.14
CA THR A 56 -10.75 -7.13 -1.25
C THR A 56 -10.25 -7.01 -2.68
N GLY A 57 -9.03 -6.54 -2.83
CA GLY A 57 -8.32 -6.44 -4.08
C GLY A 57 -7.10 -7.35 -4.10
N PHE A 58 -6.22 -7.12 -5.06
CA PHE A 58 -4.95 -7.82 -5.16
C PHE A 58 -3.78 -6.84 -5.04
N ALA A 59 -2.62 -7.37 -4.63
CA ALA A 59 -1.36 -6.66 -4.61
C ALA A 59 -0.27 -7.55 -5.21
N ALA A 60 0.62 -6.96 -6.00
CA ALA A 60 1.77 -7.65 -6.55
C ALA A 60 2.97 -6.70 -6.63
N GLY A 61 4.18 -7.24 -6.56
CA GLY A 61 5.34 -6.38 -6.60
C GLY A 61 6.67 -7.09 -6.46
N LEU A 62 7.69 -6.25 -6.31
CA LEU A 62 9.08 -6.67 -6.10
C LEU A 62 9.44 -6.53 -4.63
N HIS A 63 10.08 -7.54 -4.12
CA HIS A 63 10.63 -7.60 -2.76
C HIS A 63 12.13 -7.61 -2.84
N MET A 64 12.76 -6.79 -2.01
CA MET A 64 14.20 -6.77 -1.82
C MET A 64 14.49 -6.83 -0.32
N GLY A 65 15.50 -7.58 0.07
CA GLY A 65 15.96 -7.67 1.45
C GLY A 65 17.46 -7.47 1.53
N LEU A 66 17.89 -6.56 2.38
CA LEU A 66 19.27 -6.36 2.78
C LEU A 66 19.39 -6.79 4.24
N ARG A 67 20.14 -7.82 4.54
CA ARG A 67 20.40 -8.26 5.92
C ARG A 67 21.80 -7.89 6.34
N ILE A 68 21.88 -7.25 7.50
CA ILE A 68 23.10 -6.88 8.16
C ILE A 68 23.21 -7.78 9.41
N VAL A 69 24.34 -8.49 9.57
CA VAL A 69 24.61 -9.34 10.74
C VAL A 69 23.53 -10.41 11.02
N GLY A 70 22.85 -10.88 9.98
CA GLY A 70 21.93 -12.04 10.07
C GLY A 70 20.58 -11.83 10.76
N ILE A 71 20.44 -10.85 11.64
CA ILE A 71 19.24 -10.60 12.45
C ILE A 71 18.47 -9.37 11.95
N LEU A 72 19.18 -8.26 11.75
CA LEU A 72 18.62 -6.98 11.34
C LEU A 72 18.71 -6.82 9.83
N GLY A 73 17.68 -6.28 9.23
CA GLY A 73 17.64 -6.01 7.80
C GLY A 73 16.76 -4.82 7.43
N ILE A 74 16.91 -4.40 6.19
CA ILE A 74 16.04 -3.40 5.55
C ILE A 74 15.37 -4.08 4.36
N GLN A 75 14.08 -3.86 4.21
CA GLN A 75 13.23 -4.44 3.18
C GLN A 75 12.56 -3.33 2.35
N PRO A 76 13.21 -2.80 1.31
CA PRO A 76 12.53 -2.01 0.32
C PRO A 76 11.69 -2.90 -0.59
N GLU A 77 10.49 -2.42 -0.92
CA GLU A 77 9.57 -3.10 -1.83
C GLU A 77 8.98 -2.09 -2.81
N ILE A 78 8.49 -2.59 -3.93
CA ILE A 78 7.66 -1.84 -4.87
C ILE A 78 6.39 -2.65 -5.06
N ILE A 79 5.26 -2.14 -4.58
CA ILE A 79 3.98 -2.85 -4.57
C ILE A 79 2.96 -2.07 -5.36
N TYR A 80 2.41 -2.70 -6.38
CA TYR A 80 1.21 -2.26 -7.05
C TYR A 80 0.01 -2.95 -6.43
N SER A 81 -1.06 -2.21 -6.12
CA SER A 81 -2.32 -2.79 -5.67
C SER A 81 -3.52 -2.21 -6.39
N TYR A 82 -4.53 -3.05 -6.56
CA TYR A 82 -5.81 -2.72 -7.15
C TYR A 82 -6.93 -3.20 -6.24
N ASN A 83 -7.86 -2.32 -5.95
CA ASN A 83 -9.07 -2.65 -5.20
C ASN A 83 -10.27 -1.83 -5.68
N LYS A 84 -11.45 -2.22 -5.26
CA LYS A 84 -12.71 -1.53 -5.52
C LYS A 84 -13.36 -1.17 -4.21
N ILE A 85 -13.98 0.00 -4.16
CA ILE A 85 -14.78 0.48 -3.04
C ILE A 85 -16.18 0.76 -3.58
N ALA A 86 -17.19 0.05 -3.07
CA ALA A 86 -18.57 0.32 -3.43
C ALA A 86 -19.07 1.54 -2.64
N LEU A 87 -19.61 2.50 -3.35
CA LEU A 87 -20.25 3.70 -2.81
C LEU A 87 -21.76 3.55 -3.02
N LYS A 88 -22.51 3.52 -1.93
CA LYS A 88 -23.98 3.49 -1.94
C LYS A 88 -24.51 4.72 -1.22
N ASP A 89 -25.32 5.50 -1.90
CA ASP A 89 -26.08 6.59 -1.31
C ASP A 89 -27.59 6.26 -1.42
N GLU A 90 -28.20 5.92 -0.29
CA GLU A 90 -29.63 5.56 -0.26
C GLU A 90 -30.55 6.74 -0.52
N LYS A 91 -30.20 7.95 -0.09
CA LYS A 91 -31.02 9.15 -0.30
C LYS A 91 -31.04 9.59 -1.76
N GLN A 92 -29.90 9.51 -2.43
CA GLN A 92 -29.78 9.93 -3.82
C GLN A 92 -29.97 8.79 -4.81
N LYS A 93 -30.22 7.56 -4.35
CA LYS A 93 -30.32 6.33 -5.18
C LYS A 93 -29.13 6.16 -6.14
N PHE A 94 -27.95 6.58 -5.68
CA PHE A 94 -26.72 6.50 -6.45
C PHE A 94 -25.85 5.34 -5.95
N ASN A 95 -25.45 4.48 -6.87
CA ASN A 95 -24.59 3.35 -6.58
C ASN A 95 -23.47 3.31 -7.61
N THR A 96 -22.24 3.48 -7.16
CA THR A 96 -21.06 3.44 -8.03
C THR A 96 -19.90 2.70 -7.36
N GLU A 97 -18.95 2.26 -8.19
CA GLU A 97 -17.71 1.65 -7.71
C GLU A 97 -16.52 2.57 -7.93
N ILE A 98 -15.80 2.89 -6.87
CA ILE A 98 -14.52 3.58 -6.94
C ILE A 98 -13.45 2.54 -7.21
N LYS A 99 -12.81 2.59 -8.36
CA LYS A 99 -11.67 1.76 -8.74
C LYS A 99 -10.38 2.46 -8.30
N CYS A 100 -9.60 1.79 -7.48
CA CYS A 100 -8.40 2.33 -6.87
C CYS A 100 -7.16 1.58 -7.34
N ASN A 101 -6.25 2.30 -7.98
CA ASN A 101 -4.94 1.81 -8.38
C ASN A 101 -3.88 2.54 -7.57
N THR A 102 -3.05 1.82 -6.85
CA THR A 102 -1.98 2.43 -6.04
C THR A 102 -0.63 1.81 -6.34
N LEU A 103 0.39 2.64 -6.34
CA LEU A 103 1.79 2.22 -6.37
C LEU A 103 2.46 2.72 -5.10
N GLN A 104 2.97 1.79 -4.31
CA GLN A 104 3.55 2.05 -3.00
C GLN A 104 4.99 1.53 -2.93
N VAL A 105 5.81 2.24 -2.15
CA VAL A 105 7.18 1.84 -1.83
C VAL A 105 7.29 1.72 -0.31
N PRO A 106 7.04 0.53 0.26
CA PRO A 106 7.38 0.22 1.64
C PRO A 106 8.90 0.22 1.84
N LEU A 107 9.36 0.83 2.93
CA LEU A 107 10.74 0.76 3.39
C LEU A 107 10.73 0.23 4.83
N LEU A 108 10.88 -1.07 4.97
CA LEU A 108 10.67 -1.74 6.26
C LEU A 108 12.00 -2.12 6.91
N VAL A 109 12.07 -1.91 8.21
CA VAL A 109 13.07 -2.54 9.05
C VAL A 109 12.57 -3.93 9.40
N SER A 110 13.44 -4.92 9.24
CA SER A 110 13.13 -6.34 9.43
C SER A 110 14.01 -6.92 10.54
N LEU A 111 13.37 -7.59 11.50
CA LEU A 111 14.02 -8.27 12.59
C LEU A 111 13.73 -9.76 12.49
N LYS A 112 14.77 -10.57 12.24
CA LYS A 112 14.65 -12.01 12.03
C LYS A 112 14.85 -12.77 13.32
N ALA A 113 13.87 -13.63 13.65
CA ALA A 113 13.92 -14.59 14.75
C ALA A 113 13.63 -16.01 14.20
N GLY A 114 14.65 -16.76 13.90
CA GLY A 114 14.52 -18.07 13.27
C GLY A 114 13.94 -18.00 11.85
N LEU A 115 12.78 -18.61 11.64
CA LEU A 115 12.06 -18.57 10.36
C LEU A 115 11.14 -17.33 10.23
N VAL A 116 10.83 -16.69 11.35
CA VAL A 116 9.92 -15.57 11.43
C VAL A 116 10.68 -14.24 11.29
N ARG A 117 10.08 -13.28 10.64
CA ARG A 117 10.57 -11.90 10.52
C ARG A 117 9.46 -10.94 10.94
N PHE A 118 9.82 -10.01 11.79
CA PHE A 118 8.97 -8.88 12.15
C PHE A 118 9.39 -7.69 11.29
N ASN A 119 8.45 -7.09 10.61
CA ASN A 119 8.69 -6.01 9.67
C ASN A 119 7.90 -4.78 10.11
N VAL A 120 8.54 -3.63 10.15
CA VAL A 120 7.87 -2.36 10.47
C VAL A 120 8.55 -1.21 9.74
N GLY A 121 7.79 -0.26 9.25
CA GLY A 121 8.36 0.92 8.63
C GLY A 121 7.37 1.80 7.87
N PRO A 122 7.87 2.90 7.30
CA PRO A 122 7.09 3.78 6.48
C PRO A 122 6.77 3.17 5.11
N VAL A 123 5.64 3.59 4.56
CA VAL A 123 5.18 3.27 3.22
C VAL A 123 4.93 4.59 2.47
N PHE A 124 5.59 4.75 1.35
CA PHE A 124 5.47 5.93 0.50
C PHE A 124 4.52 5.61 -0.66
N THR A 125 3.43 6.37 -0.80
CA THR A 125 2.50 6.24 -1.92
C THR A 125 2.96 7.15 -3.05
N LEU A 126 3.40 6.55 -4.17
CA LEU A 126 3.86 7.25 -5.36
C LEU A 126 2.72 7.60 -6.30
N MET A 127 1.76 6.68 -6.42
CA MET A 127 0.59 6.82 -7.26
C MET A 127 -0.64 6.37 -6.48
N ASP A 128 -1.67 7.20 -6.52
CA ASP A 128 -2.99 6.92 -5.97
C ASP A 128 -4.02 7.54 -6.93
N ASN A 129 -4.68 6.69 -7.73
CA ASN A 129 -5.61 7.09 -8.77
C ASN A 129 -6.98 6.44 -8.54
N PRO A 130 -7.74 6.90 -7.54
CA PRO A 130 -9.11 6.46 -7.37
C PRO A 130 -10.01 7.13 -8.42
N THR A 131 -10.77 6.32 -9.16
CA THR A 131 -11.69 6.80 -10.20
C THR A 131 -13.05 6.14 -10.04
N TYR A 132 -14.11 6.89 -10.31
CA TYR A 132 -15.48 6.40 -10.32
C TYR A 132 -16.23 6.88 -11.58
N LEU A 133 -17.39 6.31 -11.84
CA LEU A 133 -18.29 6.77 -12.89
C LEU A 133 -19.35 7.68 -12.26
N ASP A 134 -19.49 8.89 -12.80
CA ASP A 134 -20.53 9.83 -12.39
C ASP A 134 -21.93 9.40 -12.91
N ARG A 135 -22.96 10.18 -12.62
CA ARG A 135 -24.33 9.91 -13.10
C ARG A 135 -24.46 9.96 -14.62
N LYS A 136 -23.56 10.63 -15.31
CA LYS A 136 -23.53 10.71 -16.79
C LYS A 136 -22.74 9.58 -17.42
N GLY A 137 -22.10 8.73 -16.60
CA GLY A 137 -21.22 7.65 -17.04
C GLY A 137 -19.80 8.13 -17.39
N GLU A 138 -19.44 9.36 -17.03
CA GLU A 138 -18.09 9.88 -17.22
C GLU A 138 -17.14 9.43 -16.12
N LYS A 139 -15.90 9.20 -16.49
CA LYS A 139 -14.87 8.76 -15.54
C LYS A 139 -14.26 9.97 -14.81
N VAL A 140 -14.54 10.08 -13.53
CA VAL A 140 -14.09 11.18 -12.68
C VAL A 140 -13.07 10.68 -11.65
N MET A 141 -12.09 11.51 -11.31
CA MET A 141 -11.14 11.23 -10.23
C MET A 141 -11.77 11.56 -8.88
N PHE A 142 -11.67 10.61 -7.92
CA PHE A 142 -12.19 10.80 -6.56
C PHE A 142 -11.26 11.64 -5.66
N GLY A 143 -10.10 12.05 -6.14
CA GLY A 143 -9.10 12.74 -5.35
C GLY A 143 -8.03 11.77 -4.85
N ARG A 144 -7.80 11.68 -3.54
CA ARG A 144 -6.82 10.77 -2.93
C ARG A 144 -7.47 9.91 -1.87
N LEU A 145 -7.15 8.62 -1.84
CA LEU A 145 -7.59 7.70 -0.78
C LEU A 145 -6.44 7.38 0.19
N TYR A 146 -5.23 7.26 -0.31
CA TYR A 146 -4.07 6.94 0.50
C TYR A 146 -3.22 8.18 0.80
N PRO A 147 -2.74 8.34 2.04
CA PRO A 147 -1.80 9.42 2.36
C PRO A 147 -0.47 9.18 1.65
N THR A 148 0.27 10.27 1.41
CA THR A 148 1.60 10.20 0.78
C THR A 148 2.57 9.34 1.60
N VAL A 149 2.46 9.40 2.93
CA VAL A 149 3.24 8.59 3.87
C VAL A 149 2.29 7.90 4.84
N SER A 150 2.45 6.60 4.95
CA SER A 150 1.74 5.73 5.88
C SER A 150 2.73 4.81 6.59
N TYR A 151 2.26 3.99 7.50
CA TYR A 151 3.06 2.96 8.17
C TYR A 151 2.55 1.57 7.81
N SER A 152 3.46 0.60 7.93
CA SER A 152 3.11 -0.81 7.83
C SER A 152 3.87 -1.59 8.89
N ALA A 153 3.20 -2.56 9.48
CA ALA A 153 3.79 -3.52 10.40
C ALA A 153 3.27 -4.92 10.08
N GLY A 154 4.11 -5.92 10.23
CA GLY A 154 3.70 -7.28 9.92
C GLY A 154 4.72 -8.33 10.26
N VAL A 155 4.34 -9.54 9.91
CA VAL A 155 5.14 -10.74 10.14
C VAL A 155 5.27 -11.49 8.84
N SER A 156 6.48 -11.94 8.53
CA SER A 156 6.72 -12.82 7.40
C SER A 156 7.47 -14.08 7.83
N VAL A 157 7.19 -15.17 7.12
CA VAL A 157 7.83 -16.47 7.32
C VAL A 157 8.49 -16.87 6.02
N SER A 158 9.78 -17.24 6.10
CA SER A 158 10.50 -17.77 4.94
C SER A 158 10.62 -19.28 5.06
N LEU A 159 9.95 -19.99 4.15
CA LEU A 159 9.99 -21.43 4.06
C LEU A 159 10.96 -21.87 2.96
N LEU A 160 11.73 -22.94 3.20
CA LEU A 160 12.64 -23.52 2.22
C LEU A 160 13.60 -22.50 1.55
N ARG A 161 13.87 -21.37 2.20
CA ARG A 161 14.70 -20.25 1.73
C ARG A 161 14.20 -19.56 0.45
N ARG A 162 13.13 -20.03 -0.17
CA ARG A 162 12.58 -19.52 -1.43
C ARG A 162 11.15 -19.03 -1.32
N LEU A 163 10.34 -19.61 -0.45
CA LEU A 163 8.95 -19.22 -0.28
C LEU A 163 8.83 -18.23 0.87
N LEU A 164 8.26 -17.08 0.59
CA LEU A 164 7.92 -16.04 1.56
C LEU A 164 6.40 -15.99 1.74
N ILE A 165 5.93 -16.06 2.98
CA ILE A 165 4.55 -15.75 3.35
C ILE A 165 4.60 -14.51 4.23
N ASP A 166 3.83 -13.50 3.89
CA ASP A 166 3.90 -12.19 4.51
C ASP A 166 2.50 -11.67 4.84
N ALA A 167 2.25 -11.41 6.10
CA ALA A 167 1.00 -10.83 6.61
C ALA A 167 1.29 -9.47 7.24
N ARG A 168 0.60 -8.43 6.80
CA ARG A 168 0.83 -7.04 7.24
C ARG A 168 -0.47 -6.30 7.47
N VAL A 169 -0.39 -5.34 8.38
CA VAL A 169 -1.38 -4.28 8.55
C VAL A 169 -0.68 -2.94 8.40
N GLY A 170 -1.41 -1.96 7.91
CA GLY A 170 -0.88 -0.62 7.74
C GLY A 170 -1.96 0.44 7.81
N GLY A 171 -1.56 1.69 7.94
CA GLY A 171 -2.50 2.79 8.01
C GLY A 171 -1.84 4.15 7.82
N GLY A 172 -2.66 5.15 7.55
CA GLY A 172 -2.22 6.54 7.46
C GLY A 172 -1.96 7.13 8.84
N PHE A 173 -0.90 7.93 8.96
CA PHE A 173 -0.66 8.75 10.15
C PHE A 173 -1.69 9.87 10.29
N LYS A 174 -2.29 10.30 9.18
CA LYS A 174 -3.30 11.35 9.12
C LYS A 174 -4.43 10.92 8.18
N ALA A 175 -5.64 11.41 8.47
CA ALA A 175 -6.75 11.30 7.53
C ALA A 175 -6.44 12.10 6.25
N VAL A 176 -6.89 11.59 5.12
CA VAL A 176 -6.84 12.30 3.85
C VAL A 176 -8.17 13.05 3.69
N GLU A 177 -8.09 14.35 3.45
CA GLU A 177 -9.24 15.18 3.17
C GLU A 177 -9.45 15.26 1.67
N ASN A 178 -10.61 14.89 1.21
CA ASN A 178 -11.03 14.98 -0.19
C ASN A 178 -12.21 15.92 -0.31
N CYS A 179 -12.14 16.84 -1.27
CA CYS A 179 -13.29 17.60 -1.70
C CYS A 179 -14.04 16.78 -2.75
N LEU A 180 -15.27 16.40 -2.45
CA LEU A 180 -16.10 15.71 -3.42
C LEU A 180 -16.62 16.67 -4.48
N SER A 181 -16.61 16.23 -5.71
CA SER A 181 -17.29 16.91 -6.79
C SER A 181 -18.80 16.89 -6.57
N TYR A 182 -19.49 17.88 -7.06
CA TYR A 182 -20.91 18.23 -6.92
C TYR A 182 -21.94 17.09 -6.92
N ASP A 183 -21.59 15.91 -7.45
CA ASP A 183 -22.55 14.81 -7.67
C ASP A 183 -22.78 13.90 -6.45
N ILE A 184 -21.93 13.97 -5.42
CA ILE A 184 -21.92 12.98 -4.31
C ILE A 184 -22.18 13.62 -2.94
N ALA A 185 -21.87 14.90 -2.77
CA ALA A 185 -22.10 15.62 -1.51
C ALA A 185 -22.62 17.03 -1.76
N ALA A 186 -23.25 17.62 -0.75
CA ALA A 186 -23.65 19.02 -0.79
C ALA A 186 -22.40 19.91 -0.95
N GLU A 187 -22.58 21.07 -1.55
CA GLU A 187 -21.53 22.05 -1.84
C GLU A 187 -20.66 22.33 -0.60
N GLY A 188 -19.34 22.06 -0.69
CA GLY A 188 -18.41 22.37 0.38
C GLY A 188 -18.17 21.29 1.45
N GLU A 189 -18.77 20.10 1.32
CA GLU A 189 -18.48 18.99 2.24
C GLU A 189 -17.15 18.30 1.93
N TYR A 190 -16.31 18.18 2.97
CA TYR A 190 -15.05 17.43 2.92
C TYR A 190 -15.27 16.03 3.48
N ILE A 191 -14.81 15.03 2.74
CA ILE A 191 -14.72 13.67 3.26
C ILE A 191 -13.34 13.45 3.87
N LYS A 192 -13.32 13.13 5.15
CA LYS A 192 -12.10 12.67 5.84
C LYS A 192 -12.02 11.16 5.75
N THR A 193 -11.01 10.69 5.06
CA THR A 193 -10.76 9.26 4.86
C THR A 193 -9.56 8.83 5.68
N THR A 194 -9.78 7.89 6.61
CA THR A 194 -8.68 7.20 7.28
C THR A 194 -8.60 5.80 6.72
N MET A 195 -7.51 5.53 5.99
CA MET A 195 -7.27 4.22 5.39
C MET A 195 -6.39 3.38 6.28
N PHE A 196 -6.92 2.23 6.68
CA PHE A 196 -6.15 1.08 7.14
C PHE A 196 -6.16 0.02 6.06
N ASN A 197 -5.19 -0.86 6.07
CA ASN A 197 -5.16 -1.99 5.14
C ASN A 197 -4.61 -3.23 5.82
N ALA A 198 -5.10 -4.37 5.39
CA ALA A 198 -4.53 -5.67 5.70
C ALA A 198 -4.06 -6.31 4.40
N GLN A 199 -2.90 -6.93 4.40
CA GLN A 199 -2.32 -7.59 3.24
C GLN A 199 -1.83 -8.97 3.64
N LEU A 200 -2.10 -9.94 2.77
CA LEU A 200 -1.52 -11.28 2.84
C LEU A 200 -0.88 -11.58 1.49
N LYS A 201 0.42 -11.76 1.47
CA LYS A 201 1.20 -11.98 0.26
C LYS A 201 2.00 -13.26 0.34
N VAL A 202 2.19 -13.89 -0.80
CA VAL A 202 3.11 -15.00 -1.00
C VAL A 202 4.15 -14.56 -2.02
N GLY A 203 5.39 -14.92 -1.80
CA GLY A 203 6.50 -14.54 -2.68
C GLY A 203 7.47 -15.67 -2.94
N ILE A 204 8.19 -15.55 -4.04
CA ILE A 204 9.31 -16.42 -4.40
C ILE A 204 10.57 -15.58 -4.32
N LEU A 205 11.54 -16.03 -3.51
CA LEU A 205 12.84 -15.40 -3.31
C LEU A 205 13.90 -16.10 -4.18
N PHE A 206 14.85 -15.31 -4.69
CA PHE A 206 15.98 -15.74 -5.50
C PHE A 206 17.30 -15.50 -4.80
#